data_f8979f58b99d2e5f9f683965615f5a7f
#
_entry.id   f8979f58b99d2e5f9f683965615f5a7f
#
_cell.length_a   1.000
_cell.length_b   1.000
_cell.length_c   1.000
_cell.angle_alpha   90.00
_cell.angle_beta   90.00
_cell.angle_gamma   90.00
#
_symmetry.space_group_name_H-M   'P 1'
#
loop_
_entity.id
_entity.type
_entity.pdbx_description
1 polymer ?
#
loop_
_entity_poly.entity_id
_entity_poly.type
_entity_poly.pdbx_seq_one_letter_code
_entity_poly.pdbx_strand_id
1 'polypeptide(L)'
;MEIELACDIDQSVLNSIIEELKTLDKKETVAFDFKKTGFFSSFAIIFFLIILNDLCRNHKVRLQFSKDTPLLYYLSRMGFFSQLNDAIAVDPQAARDPKYIEPYRKLNDTILEITPITSIEIAGAIEHIFNTMTNVLGYDYHFAGDIAILLSELLNNVIDHSQNVSSGFVSLQTYRRAKYVEISVVDSGIGIYQSLKENQLLALNNDIDGILHAVRKGISRFPGQNRGFGLHTCLQLTKENQGSLYISFLRCKLFLTSV
;
A
#
# COMPACT_ATOMS: atom_id res chain seq x y z
N MET A 1 6.33 25.46 1.17
CA MET A 1 7.02 24.52 2.09
C MET A 1 7.90 23.59 1.29
N GLU A 2 9.12 23.32 1.75
CA GLU A 2 10.02 22.30 1.17
C GLU A 2 10.30 21.24 2.23
N ILE A 3 10.08 19.98 1.88
CA ILE A 3 10.26 18.81 2.77
C ILE A 3 11.39 17.99 2.22
N GLU A 4 12.53 17.97 2.91
CA GLU A 4 13.66 17.11 2.59
C GLU A 4 13.39 15.71 3.16
N LEU A 5 13.42 14.69 2.29
CA LEU A 5 13.10 13.34 2.69
C LEU A 5 14.34 12.60 3.20
N ALA A 6 14.13 11.73 4.18
CA ALA A 6 15.16 10.88 4.76
C ALA A 6 15.79 9.93 3.73
N CYS A 7 16.97 9.39 4.06
CA CYS A 7 17.64 8.38 3.25
C CYS A 7 16.77 7.15 3.04
N ASP A 8 16.14 6.67 4.10
CA ASP A 8 15.22 5.53 4.07
C ASP A 8 13.82 5.99 4.44
N ILE A 9 12.86 5.73 3.57
CA ILE A 9 11.48 6.09 3.81
C ILE A 9 10.69 4.84 4.13
N ASP A 10 10.36 4.74 5.41
CA ASP A 10 9.44 3.77 5.98
C ASP A 10 8.18 4.49 6.49
N GLN A 11 7.32 3.74 7.16
CA GLN A 11 6.12 4.29 7.74
C GLN A 11 6.37 5.33 8.83
N SER A 12 7.47 5.25 9.57
CA SER A 12 7.76 6.21 10.64
C SER A 12 8.04 7.60 10.07
N VAL A 13 8.78 7.65 8.97
CA VAL A 13 9.06 8.87 8.21
C VAL A 13 7.77 9.44 7.63
N LEU A 14 6.91 8.60 7.06
CA LEU A 14 5.62 9.04 6.51
C LEU A 14 4.72 9.69 7.56
N ASN A 15 4.68 9.14 8.77
CA ASN A 15 3.89 9.77 9.84
C ASN A 15 4.43 11.15 10.23
N SER A 16 5.75 11.34 10.24
CA SER A 16 6.36 12.67 10.49
C SER A 16 5.97 13.65 9.38
N ILE A 17 6.00 13.22 8.12
CA ILE A 17 5.56 14.01 6.98
C ILE A 17 4.08 14.41 7.13
N ILE A 18 3.20 13.48 7.52
CA ILE A 18 1.77 13.77 7.72
C ILE A 18 1.57 14.83 8.82
N GLU A 19 2.30 14.75 9.93
CA GLU A 19 2.19 15.76 10.99
C GLU A 19 2.66 17.12 10.47
N GLU A 20 3.71 17.17 9.67
CA GLU A 20 4.19 18.39 9.04
C GLU A 20 3.16 18.97 8.05
N LEU A 21 2.54 18.12 7.22
CA LEU A 21 1.51 18.53 6.26
C LEU A 21 0.25 19.10 6.92
N LYS A 22 -0.06 18.74 8.17
CA LYS A 22 -1.19 19.33 8.92
C LYS A 22 -1.01 20.82 9.25
N THR A 23 0.21 21.32 9.19
CA THR A 23 0.52 22.72 9.46
C THR A 23 0.40 23.62 8.24
N LEU A 24 0.09 23.03 7.05
CA LEU A 24 0.00 23.77 5.79
C LEU A 24 -1.15 24.76 5.75
N ASP A 25 -0.85 25.97 5.32
CA ASP A 25 -1.85 26.96 4.93
C ASP A 25 -2.48 26.61 3.56
N LYS A 26 -3.72 27.05 3.35
CA LYS A 26 -4.43 26.80 2.09
C LYS A 26 -3.67 27.40 0.90
N LYS A 27 -3.50 26.59 -0.17
CA LYS A 27 -2.86 26.95 -1.46
C LYS A 27 -1.34 27.11 -1.44
N GLU A 28 -0.64 26.66 -0.42
CA GLU A 28 0.82 26.64 -0.47
C GLU A 28 1.35 25.66 -1.52
N THR A 29 2.55 25.95 -2.04
CA THR A 29 3.32 25.00 -2.84
C THR A 29 4.11 24.09 -1.91
N VAL A 30 3.98 22.77 -2.09
CA VAL A 30 4.73 21.77 -1.34
C VAL A 30 5.70 21.07 -2.26
N ALA A 31 6.98 21.14 -1.95
CA ALA A 31 8.04 20.45 -2.67
C ALA A 31 8.61 19.34 -1.80
N PHE A 32 8.72 18.13 -2.37
CA PHE A 32 9.37 16.99 -1.73
C PHE A 32 10.69 16.73 -2.40
N ASP A 33 11.78 16.79 -1.64
CA ASP A 33 13.15 16.58 -2.14
C ASP A 33 13.61 15.15 -1.82
N PHE A 34 13.74 14.31 -2.86
CA PHE A 34 14.19 12.93 -2.81
C PHE A 34 15.69 12.76 -3.11
N LYS A 35 16.44 13.86 -3.26
CA LYS A 35 17.84 13.77 -3.73
C LYS A 35 18.74 12.93 -2.82
N LYS A 36 18.42 12.84 -1.52
CA LYS A 36 19.15 12.05 -0.53
C LYS A 36 18.51 10.69 -0.24
N THR A 37 17.33 10.40 -0.83
CA THR A 37 16.59 9.17 -0.55
C THR A 37 17.20 8.02 -1.34
N GLY A 38 17.61 6.94 -0.65
CA GLY A 38 18.16 5.73 -1.21
C GLY A 38 17.18 4.56 -1.26
N PHE A 39 16.29 4.47 -0.26
CA PHE A 39 15.34 3.38 -0.13
C PHE A 39 13.93 3.89 0.17
N PHE A 40 12.94 3.20 -0.39
CA PHE A 40 11.52 3.47 -0.19
C PHE A 40 10.78 2.14 -0.14
N SER A 41 10.23 1.76 1.01
CA SER A 41 9.52 0.48 1.14
C SER A 41 8.25 0.47 0.27
N SER A 42 7.81 -0.72 -0.17
CA SER A 42 6.66 -0.82 -1.07
C SER A 42 5.36 -0.29 -0.44
N PHE A 43 5.16 -0.56 0.85
CA PHE A 43 4.04 0.04 1.59
C PHE A 43 4.14 1.57 1.60
N ALA A 44 5.33 2.11 1.93
CA ALA A 44 5.52 3.55 2.02
C ALA A 44 5.32 4.25 0.67
N ILE A 45 5.72 3.63 -0.45
CA ILE A 45 5.49 4.18 -1.80
C ILE A 45 4.00 4.35 -2.07
N ILE A 46 3.19 3.30 -1.84
CA ILE A 46 1.75 3.35 -2.12
C ILE A 46 1.06 4.35 -1.19
N PHE A 47 1.42 4.34 0.08
CA PHE A 47 0.85 5.25 1.06
C PHE A 47 1.16 6.71 0.71
N PHE A 48 2.41 7.00 0.32
CA PHE A 48 2.84 8.32 -0.11
C PHE A 48 2.13 8.76 -1.41
N LEU A 49 1.92 7.84 -2.35
CA LEU A 49 1.17 8.09 -3.57
C LEU A 49 -0.26 8.59 -3.27
N ILE A 50 -0.95 7.98 -2.30
CA ILE A 50 -2.28 8.41 -1.87
C ILE A 50 -2.21 9.82 -1.26
N ILE A 51 -1.24 10.07 -0.38
CA ILE A 51 -1.03 11.41 0.22
C ILE A 51 -0.83 12.46 -0.87
N LEU A 52 0.04 12.20 -1.83
CA LEU A 52 0.34 13.15 -2.91
C LEU A 52 -0.89 13.46 -3.78
N ASN A 53 -1.63 12.41 -4.15
CA ASN A 53 -2.84 12.55 -4.97
C ASN A 53 -3.97 13.28 -4.23
N ASP A 54 -4.05 13.17 -2.91
CA ASP A 54 -4.97 13.95 -2.09
C ASP A 54 -4.49 15.39 -1.90
N LEU A 55 -3.22 15.58 -1.59
CA LEU A 55 -2.61 16.88 -1.36
C LEU A 55 -2.74 17.80 -2.59
N CYS A 56 -2.56 17.26 -3.80
CA CYS A 56 -2.63 18.04 -5.04
C CYS A 56 -4.01 18.61 -5.35
N ARG A 57 -5.07 18.18 -4.66
CA ARG A 57 -6.42 18.76 -4.79
C ARG A 57 -6.49 20.20 -4.28
N ASN A 58 -5.66 20.53 -3.27
CA ASN A 58 -5.70 21.82 -2.59
C ASN A 58 -4.38 22.60 -2.68
N HIS A 59 -3.28 21.93 -3.06
CA HIS A 59 -1.93 22.47 -3.05
C HIS A 59 -1.22 22.21 -4.38
N LYS A 60 -0.25 23.05 -4.74
CA LYS A 60 0.69 22.74 -5.81
C LYS A 60 1.76 21.79 -5.28
N VAL A 61 1.90 20.63 -5.87
CA VAL A 61 2.85 19.61 -5.43
C VAL A 61 3.98 19.45 -6.45
N ARG A 62 5.21 19.38 -5.97
CA ARG A 62 6.41 19.12 -6.78
C ARG A 62 7.25 18.04 -6.13
N LEU A 63 7.72 17.10 -6.95
CA LEU A 63 8.67 16.05 -6.56
C LEU A 63 10.01 16.32 -7.24
N GLN A 64 11.09 16.28 -6.49
CA GLN A 64 12.45 16.54 -6.97
C GLN A 64 13.34 15.34 -6.73
N PHE A 65 13.91 14.79 -7.79
CA PHE A 65 14.84 13.65 -7.75
C PHE A 65 16.18 14.03 -8.35
N SER A 66 17.25 13.39 -7.91
CA SER A 66 18.49 13.36 -8.69
C SER A 66 18.30 12.50 -9.94
N LYS A 67 18.91 12.91 -11.05
CA LYS A 67 18.88 12.14 -12.30
C LYS A 67 19.62 10.81 -12.11
N ASP A 68 19.15 9.79 -12.81
CA ASP A 68 19.82 8.49 -12.94
C ASP A 68 20.14 7.79 -11.61
N THR A 69 19.23 7.95 -10.62
CA THR A 69 19.37 7.28 -9.32
C THR A 69 18.65 5.93 -9.31
N PRO A 70 19.14 4.94 -8.51
CA PRO A 70 18.46 3.67 -8.30
C PRO A 70 17.01 3.83 -7.83
N LEU A 71 16.75 4.81 -6.96
CA LEU A 71 15.41 5.11 -6.48
C LEU A 71 14.47 5.54 -7.61
N LEU A 72 14.92 6.46 -8.48
CA LEU A 72 14.12 6.94 -9.60
C LEU A 72 13.73 5.79 -10.53
N TYR A 73 14.68 4.91 -10.85
CA TYR A 73 14.42 3.71 -11.66
C TYR A 73 13.48 2.74 -10.96
N TYR A 74 13.63 2.54 -9.66
CA TYR A 74 12.77 1.67 -8.88
C TYR A 74 11.33 2.18 -8.86
N LEU A 75 11.11 3.47 -8.57
CA LEU A 75 9.78 4.09 -8.58
C LEU A 75 9.12 4.03 -9.97
N SER A 76 9.92 4.27 -11.01
CA SER A 76 9.47 4.17 -12.40
C SER A 76 9.03 2.74 -12.74
N ARG A 77 9.84 1.73 -12.38
CA ARG A 77 9.53 0.31 -12.57
C ARG A 77 8.29 -0.13 -11.82
N MET A 78 8.08 0.41 -10.60
CA MET A 78 6.90 0.14 -9.80
C MET A 78 5.62 0.78 -10.32
N GLY A 79 5.69 1.58 -11.38
CA GLY A 79 4.53 2.28 -11.92
C GLY A 79 4.11 3.51 -11.11
N PHE A 80 4.94 3.99 -10.17
CA PHE A 80 4.61 5.11 -9.30
C PHE A 80 4.20 6.35 -10.07
N PHE A 81 5.01 6.75 -11.07
CA PHE A 81 4.76 7.98 -11.83
C PHE A 81 3.53 7.91 -12.73
N SER A 82 3.12 6.72 -13.15
CA SER A 82 1.89 6.52 -13.94
C SER A 82 0.61 6.63 -13.10
N GLN A 83 0.73 6.48 -11.78
CA GLN A 83 -0.39 6.59 -10.84
C GLN A 83 -0.48 7.98 -10.18
N LEU A 84 0.50 8.84 -10.39
CA LEU A 84 0.46 10.23 -9.90
C LEU A 84 -0.54 11.06 -10.71
N ASN A 85 -1.30 11.90 -10.01
CA ASN A 85 -2.13 12.92 -10.64
C ASN A 85 -1.28 13.82 -11.55
N ASP A 86 -1.79 14.17 -12.73
CA ASP A 86 -1.07 14.97 -13.73
C ASP A 86 -0.73 16.40 -13.25
N ALA A 87 -1.46 16.91 -12.25
CA ALA A 87 -1.19 18.21 -11.65
C ALA A 87 0.09 18.24 -10.80
N ILE A 88 0.66 17.09 -10.44
CA ILE A 88 1.88 16.99 -9.65
C ILE A 88 3.10 17.15 -10.57
N ALA A 89 3.91 18.17 -10.32
CA ALA A 89 5.14 18.38 -11.08
C ALA A 89 6.25 17.40 -10.63
N VAL A 90 6.94 16.78 -11.60
CA VAL A 90 8.06 15.86 -11.34
C VAL A 90 9.31 16.38 -12.03
N ASP A 91 10.42 16.43 -11.32
CA ASP A 91 11.74 16.78 -11.84
C ASP A 91 12.72 15.63 -11.54
N PRO A 92 13.31 14.96 -12.53
CA PRO A 92 13.23 15.24 -13.97
C PRO A 92 11.89 14.82 -14.59
N GLN A 93 11.34 15.66 -15.47
CA GLN A 93 10.07 15.39 -16.14
C GLN A 93 10.09 14.08 -16.94
N ALA A 94 11.25 13.65 -17.44
CA ALA A 94 11.46 12.38 -18.12
C ALA A 94 11.04 11.16 -17.30
N ALA A 95 10.98 11.25 -15.97
CA ALA A 95 10.51 10.17 -15.10
C ALA A 95 9.06 9.73 -15.38
N ARG A 96 8.24 10.60 -16.00
CA ARG A 96 6.88 10.27 -16.44
C ARG A 96 6.82 9.62 -17.84
N ASP A 97 7.92 9.59 -18.59
CA ASP A 97 7.95 9.00 -19.92
C ASP A 97 8.04 7.46 -19.82
N PRO A 98 7.09 6.71 -20.39
CA PRO A 98 7.15 5.24 -20.41
C PRO A 98 8.44 4.70 -21.04
N LYS A 99 9.04 5.40 -22.00
CA LYS A 99 10.31 5.00 -22.64
C LYS A 99 11.50 5.06 -21.70
N TYR A 100 11.44 5.91 -20.69
CA TYR A 100 12.46 5.99 -19.64
C TYR A 100 12.49 4.74 -18.75
N ILE A 101 11.37 4.05 -18.66
CA ILE A 101 11.13 2.91 -17.77
C ILE A 101 11.45 1.57 -18.46
N GLU A 102 11.25 1.48 -19.79
CA GLU A 102 11.26 0.23 -20.57
C GLU A 102 12.53 -0.63 -20.39
N PRO A 103 13.76 -0.05 -20.31
CA PRO A 103 14.97 -0.83 -20.10
C PRO A 103 15.01 -1.57 -18.75
N TYR A 104 14.29 -1.06 -17.74
CA TYR A 104 14.33 -1.54 -16.35
C TYR A 104 13.21 -2.53 -16.01
N ARG A 105 12.13 -2.58 -16.82
CA ARG A 105 11.03 -3.55 -16.66
C ARG A 105 11.46 -5.00 -16.75
N LYS A 106 12.52 -5.31 -17.49
CA LYS A 106 13.02 -6.69 -17.68
C LYS A 106 13.78 -7.26 -16.47
N LEU A 107 14.10 -6.47 -15.47
CA LEU A 107 14.86 -6.88 -14.28
C LEU A 107 13.95 -7.26 -13.09
N ASN A 108 12.72 -7.70 -13.34
CA ASN A 108 11.66 -7.70 -12.33
C ASN A 108 11.64 -8.93 -11.42
N ASP A 109 11.94 -8.73 -10.13
CA ASP A 109 11.47 -9.55 -9.01
C ASP A 109 10.09 -9.09 -8.49
N THR A 110 9.46 -8.10 -9.14
CA THR A 110 8.13 -7.60 -8.81
C THR A 110 7.09 -8.47 -9.47
N ILE A 111 6.17 -9.02 -8.70
CA ILE A 111 5.06 -9.83 -9.22
C ILE A 111 3.90 -8.93 -9.65
N LEU A 112 3.64 -7.86 -8.88
CA LEU A 112 2.60 -6.87 -9.17
C LEU A 112 3.14 -5.47 -8.90
N GLU A 113 3.21 -4.65 -9.94
CA GLU A 113 3.48 -3.21 -9.84
C GLU A 113 2.33 -2.51 -9.10
N ILE A 114 2.49 -1.23 -8.75
CA ILE A 114 1.42 -0.45 -8.12
C ILE A 114 0.20 -0.42 -9.04
N THR A 115 -0.85 -1.09 -8.62
CA THR A 115 -2.07 -1.30 -9.39
C THR A 115 -3.27 -0.73 -8.64
N PRO A 116 -4.12 0.08 -9.29
CA PRO A 116 -5.38 0.54 -8.70
C PRO A 116 -6.30 -0.65 -8.40
N ILE A 117 -6.94 -0.62 -7.23
CA ILE A 117 -7.89 -1.67 -6.83
C ILE A 117 -9.25 -1.38 -7.48
N THR A 118 -9.63 -2.20 -8.46
CA THR A 118 -10.95 -2.16 -9.09
C THR A 118 -11.59 -3.54 -9.03
N SER A 119 -12.92 -3.59 -8.92
CA SER A 119 -13.64 -4.86 -8.77
C SER A 119 -13.50 -5.80 -9.98
N ILE A 120 -13.19 -5.27 -11.16
CA ILE A 120 -13.11 -6.04 -12.41
C ILE A 120 -11.77 -6.76 -12.54
N GLU A 121 -10.70 -6.21 -11.96
CA GLU A 121 -9.32 -6.68 -12.18
C GLU A 121 -8.84 -7.70 -11.14
N ILE A 122 -9.56 -7.85 -10.01
CA ILE A 122 -9.09 -8.65 -8.88
C ILE A 122 -8.88 -10.11 -9.24
N ALA A 123 -9.84 -10.76 -9.88
CA ALA A 123 -9.74 -12.18 -10.20
C ALA A 123 -8.56 -12.46 -11.14
N GLY A 124 -8.43 -11.63 -12.20
CA GLY A 124 -7.32 -11.73 -13.14
C GLY A 124 -5.96 -11.45 -12.49
N ALA A 125 -5.88 -10.47 -11.58
CA ALA A 125 -4.66 -10.17 -10.85
C ALA A 125 -4.24 -11.33 -9.94
N ILE A 126 -5.18 -11.92 -9.20
CA ILE A 126 -4.93 -13.08 -8.32
C ILE A 126 -4.43 -14.27 -9.12
N GLU A 127 -5.09 -14.60 -10.23
CA GLU A 127 -4.69 -15.70 -11.11
C GLU A 127 -3.30 -15.46 -11.70
N HIS A 128 -3.03 -14.26 -12.17
CA HIS A 128 -1.71 -13.88 -12.69
C HIS A 128 -0.61 -14.04 -11.64
N ILE A 129 -0.85 -13.57 -10.42
CA ILE A 129 0.09 -13.67 -9.30
C ILE A 129 0.35 -15.13 -8.97
N PHE A 130 -0.70 -15.95 -8.80
CA PHE A 130 -0.56 -17.36 -8.51
C PHE A 130 0.28 -18.09 -9.57
N ASN A 131 -0.05 -17.88 -10.86
CA ASN A 131 0.66 -18.48 -11.98
C ASN A 131 2.12 -18.00 -12.06
N THR A 132 2.37 -16.73 -11.80
CA THR A 132 3.73 -16.17 -11.78
C THR A 132 4.55 -16.78 -10.65
N MET A 133 3.98 -16.88 -9.45
CA MET A 133 4.67 -17.46 -8.30
C MET A 133 5.02 -18.93 -8.53
N THR A 134 4.08 -19.72 -9.02
CA THR A 134 4.28 -21.17 -9.21
C THR A 134 5.12 -21.48 -10.44
N ASN A 135 4.75 -20.97 -11.62
CA ASN A 135 5.30 -21.40 -12.89
C ASN A 135 6.58 -20.65 -13.30
N VAL A 136 6.73 -19.38 -12.85
CA VAL A 136 7.88 -18.53 -13.22
C VAL A 136 8.91 -18.46 -12.10
N LEU A 137 8.45 -18.27 -10.86
CA LEU A 137 9.34 -18.04 -9.72
C LEU A 137 9.66 -19.32 -8.95
N GLY A 138 8.89 -20.41 -9.18
CA GLY A 138 9.12 -21.72 -8.56
C GLY A 138 8.78 -21.78 -7.06
N TYR A 139 7.86 -20.94 -6.59
CA TYR A 139 7.33 -21.05 -5.23
C TYR A 139 6.47 -22.29 -5.08
N ASP A 140 6.41 -22.81 -3.86
CA ASP A 140 5.51 -23.92 -3.51
C ASP A 140 4.05 -23.56 -3.79
N TYR A 141 3.28 -24.56 -4.26
CA TYR A 141 1.89 -24.39 -4.66
C TYR A 141 1.00 -23.93 -3.49
N HIS A 142 1.21 -24.48 -2.27
CA HIS A 142 0.44 -24.13 -1.10
C HIS A 142 0.77 -22.70 -0.66
N PHE A 143 2.05 -22.33 -0.63
CA PHE A 143 2.46 -20.96 -0.32
C PHE A 143 1.89 -19.95 -1.32
N ALA A 144 1.93 -20.24 -2.62
CA ALA A 144 1.32 -19.38 -3.63
C ALA A 144 -0.22 -19.27 -3.45
N GLY A 145 -0.87 -20.35 -3.05
CA GLY A 145 -2.29 -20.38 -2.69
C GLY A 145 -2.61 -19.50 -1.50
N ASP A 146 -1.80 -19.56 -0.44
CA ASP A 146 -1.95 -18.72 0.75
C ASP A 146 -1.82 -17.23 0.39
N ILE A 147 -0.83 -16.86 -0.42
CA ILE A 147 -0.65 -15.50 -0.93
C ILE A 147 -1.88 -15.04 -1.75
N ALA A 148 -2.43 -15.90 -2.59
CA ALA A 148 -3.63 -15.62 -3.38
C ALA A 148 -4.85 -15.36 -2.48
N ILE A 149 -5.04 -16.16 -1.42
CA ILE A 149 -6.10 -15.96 -0.42
C ILE A 149 -5.88 -14.65 0.35
N LEU A 150 -4.67 -14.40 0.86
CA LEU A 150 -4.33 -13.15 1.54
C LEU A 150 -4.67 -11.93 0.68
N LEU A 151 -4.26 -11.96 -0.57
CA LEU A 151 -4.52 -10.87 -1.49
C LEU A 151 -6.01 -10.68 -1.74
N SER A 152 -6.76 -11.77 -1.98
CA SER A 152 -8.21 -11.75 -2.17
C SER A 152 -8.93 -11.09 -0.99
N GLU A 153 -8.60 -11.49 0.24
CA GLU A 153 -9.21 -10.94 1.46
C GLU A 153 -8.88 -9.46 1.64
N LEU A 154 -7.64 -9.05 1.41
CA LEU A 154 -7.24 -7.65 1.54
C LEU A 154 -7.91 -6.77 0.48
N LEU A 155 -7.98 -7.22 -0.77
CA LEU A 155 -8.63 -6.47 -1.85
C LEU A 155 -10.14 -6.36 -1.64
N ASN A 156 -10.81 -7.44 -1.23
CA ASN A 156 -12.22 -7.41 -0.90
C ASN A 156 -12.53 -6.46 0.27
N ASN A 157 -11.65 -6.40 1.27
CA ASN A 157 -11.79 -5.44 2.37
C ASN A 157 -11.78 -3.99 1.85
N VAL A 158 -10.90 -3.67 0.91
CA VAL A 158 -10.87 -2.33 0.31
C VAL A 158 -12.17 -2.03 -0.44
N ILE A 159 -12.67 -2.97 -1.25
CA ILE A 159 -13.91 -2.78 -2.03
C ILE A 159 -15.13 -2.65 -1.10
N ASP A 160 -15.23 -3.52 -0.10
CA ASP A 160 -16.39 -3.54 0.81
C ASP A 160 -16.43 -2.31 1.74
N HIS A 161 -15.28 -1.71 2.04
CA HIS A 161 -15.16 -0.67 3.07
C HIS A 161 -14.74 0.70 2.52
N SER A 162 -14.16 0.78 1.32
CA SER A 162 -13.94 2.05 0.65
C SER A 162 -15.24 2.50 0.00
N GLN A 163 -15.91 3.50 0.56
CA GLN A 163 -17.06 4.14 -0.08
C GLN A 163 -16.67 4.81 -1.41
N ASN A 164 -15.37 4.87 -1.74
CA ASN A 164 -14.78 5.37 -2.99
C ASN A 164 -13.83 4.33 -3.58
N VAL A 165 -14.32 3.50 -4.48
CA VAL A 165 -13.59 2.41 -5.15
C VAL A 165 -12.33 2.85 -5.89
N SER A 166 -12.17 4.14 -6.18
CA SER A 166 -11.06 4.68 -6.96
C SER A 166 -9.81 5.06 -6.16
N SER A 167 -9.76 4.78 -4.86
CA SER A 167 -8.73 5.34 -3.97
C SER A 167 -7.85 4.32 -3.26
N GLY A 168 -7.78 3.10 -3.76
CA GLY A 168 -6.91 2.06 -3.23
C GLY A 168 -5.89 1.55 -4.24
N PHE A 169 -4.73 1.16 -3.76
CA PHE A 169 -3.66 0.56 -4.55
C PHE A 169 -3.13 -0.69 -3.88
N VAL A 170 -2.63 -1.61 -4.70
CA VAL A 170 -1.95 -2.82 -4.28
C VAL A 170 -0.61 -2.95 -4.99
N SER A 171 0.37 -3.54 -4.33
CA SER A 171 1.58 -4.07 -4.95
C SER A 171 2.02 -5.36 -4.28
N LEU A 172 2.76 -6.20 -5.02
CA LEU A 172 3.33 -7.42 -4.50
C LEU A 172 4.76 -7.57 -5.02
N GLN A 173 5.71 -7.74 -4.09
CA GLN A 173 7.12 -7.89 -4.40
C GLN A 173 7.70 -9.16 -3.77
N THR A 174 8.67 -9.75 -4.48
CA THR A 174 9.46 -10.85 -3.95
C THR A 174 10.88 -10.39 -3.67
N TYR A 175 11.39 -10.78 -2.52
CA TYR A 175 12.78 -10.52 -2.11
C TYR A 175 13.50 -11.87 -2.02
N ARG A 176 13.90 -12.42 -3.19
CA ARG A 176 14.47 -13.78 -3.30
C ARG A 176 15.67 -14.03 -2.38
N ARG A 177 16.57 -13.04 -2.25
CA ARG A 177 17.76 -13.17 -1.36
C ARG A 177 17.38 -13.24 0.11
N ALA A 178 16.37 -12.48 0.51
CA ALA A 178 15.85 -12.42 1.86
C ALA A 178 14.73 -13.45 2.12
N LYS A 179 14.29 -14.18 1.06
CA LYS A 179 13.29 -15.25 1.10
C LYS A 179 11.93 -14.83 1.66
N TYR A 180 11.47 -13.63 1.33
CA TYR A 180 10.12 -13.22 1.69
C TYR A 180 9.36 -12.57 0.51
N VAL A 181 8.04 -12.54 0.65
CA VAL A 181 7.11 -11.85 -0.23
C VAL A 181 6.45 -10.73 0.57
N GLU A 182 6.40 -9.53 0.00
CA GLU A 182 5.72 -8.38 0.60
C GLU A 182 4.47 -8.05 -0.21
N ILE A 183 3.32 -8.04 0.48
CA ILE A 183 2.04 -7.57 -0.05
C ILE A 183 1.74 -6.24 0.62
N SER A 184 1.52 -5.20 -0.18
CA SER A 184 1.13 -3.89 0.31
C SER A 184 -0.22 -3.51 -0.29
N VAL A 185 -1.20 -3.26 0.58
CA VAL A 185 -2.54 -2.79 0.21
C VAL A 185 -2.83 -1.54 1.01
N VAL A 186 -3.15 -0.46 0.34
CA VAL A 186 -3.44 0.84 0.97
C VAL A 186 -4.66 1.45 0.31
N ASP A 187 -5.57 1.97 1.12
CA ASP A 187 -6.76 2.69 0.67
C ASP A 187 -6.96 3.99 1.44
N SER A 188 -7.75 4.89 0.89
CA SER A 188 -8.19 6.12 1.53
C SER A 188 -9.65 6.06 2.02
N GLY A 189 -10.14 4.85 2.32
CA GLY A 189 -11.50 4.63 2.82
C GLY A 189 -11.73 5.16 4.24
N ILE A 190 -12.90 4.84 4.80
CA ILE A 190 -13.31 5.32 6.13
C ILE A 190 -12.51 4.70 7.29
N GLY A 191 -11.74 3.66 7.01
CA GLY A 191 -10.94 2.92 7.99
C GLY A 191 -11.74 1.92 8.82
N ILE A 192 -11.01 0.97 9.44
CA ILE A 192 -11.59 -0.18 10.15
C ILE A 192 -12.45 0.28 11.34
N TYR A 193 -11.97 1.23 12.14
CA TYR A 193 -12.68 1.71 13.31
C TYR A 193 -14.06 2.29 12.96
N GLN A 194 -14.10 3.20 11.97
CA GLN A 194 -15.38 3.80 11.56
C GLN A 194 -16.30 2.76 10.92
N SER A 195 -15.75 1.84 10.13
CA SER A 195 -16.53 0.74 9.56
C SER A 195 -17.15 -0.14 10.65
N LEU A 196 -16.39 -0.53 11.68
CA LEU A 196 -16.87 -1.39 12.76
C LEU A 196 -17.82 -0.68 13.73
N LYS A 197 -17.81 0.64 13.82
CA LYS A 197 -18.80 1.41 14.62
C LYS A 197 -20.24 1.19 14.19
N GLU A 198 -20.47 0.78 12.95
CA GLU A 198 -21.82 0.41 12.49
C GLU A 198 -22.37 -0.82 13.22
N ASN A 199 -21.47 -1.66 13.78
CA ASN A 199 -21.84 -2.79 14.60
C ASN A 199 -22.07 -2.35 16.07
N GLN A 200 -23.32 -2.13 16.43
CA GLN A 200 -23.73 -1.68 17.77
C GLN A 200 -23.41 -2.67 18.90
N LEU A 201 -23.04 -3.92 18.59
CA LEU A 201 -22.65 -4.93 19.59
C LEU A 201 -21.19 -4.75 20.04
N LEU A 202 -20.41 -3.87 19.39
CA LEU A 202 -19.01 -3.64 19.71
C LEU A 202 -18.86 -2.34 20.51
N ALA A 203 -18.20 -2.44 21.66
CA ALA A 203 -17.76 -1.27 22.41
C ALA A 203 -16.36 -0.87 21.93
N LEU A 204 -16.29 0.08 21.01
CA LEU A 204 -15.04 0.56 20.43
C LEU A 204 -14.75 1.97 20.90
N ASN A 205 -13.55 2.22 21.41
CA ASN A 205 -13.14 3.52 21.94
C ASN A 205 -12.19 4.27 20.99
N ASN A 206 -11.39 3.55 20.22
CA ASN A 206 -10.34 4.11 19.36
C ASN A 206 -9.97 3.17 18.20
N ASP A 207 -9.07 3.62 17.33
CA ASP A 207 -8.61 2.85 16.18
C ASP A 207 -7.92 1.54 16.57
N ILE A 208 -7.18 1.49 17.69
CA ILE A 208 -6.53 0.27 18.18
C ILE A 208 -7.58 -0.78 18.53
N ASP A 209 -8.63 -0.40 19.25
CA ASP A 209 -9.74 -1.30 19.57
C ASP A 209 -10.37 -1.83 18.27
N GLY A 210 -10.57 -0.96 17.29
CA GLY A 210 -11.08 -1.34 15.98
C GLY A 210 -10.23 -2.43 15.32
N ILE A 211 -8.91 -2.25 15.26
CA ILE A 211 -7.98 -3.23 14.68
C ILE A 211 -8.00 -4.55 15.48
N LEU A 212 -7.92 -4.48 16.81
CA LEU A 212 -7.93 -5.66 17.69
C LEU A 212 -9.22 -6.48 17.54
N HIS A 213 -10.34 -5.82 17.28
CA HIS A 213 -11.60 -6.50 16.99
C HIS A 213 -11.61 -7.06 15.56
N ALA A 214 -11.15 -6.32 14.56
CA ALA A 214 -11.18 -6.72 13.16
C ALA A 214 -10.39 -8.00 12.84
N VAL A 215 -9.31 -8.26 13.60
CA VAL A 215 -8.52 -9.49 13.44
C VAL A 215 -9.11 -10.71 14.16
N ARG A 216 -10.21 -10.54 14.91
CA ARG A 216 -10.92 -11.65 15.56
C ARG A 216 -11.89 -12.30 14.58
N LYS A 217 -12.04 -13.62 14.70
CA LYS A 217 -12.93 -14.42 13.87
C LYS A 217 -14.40 -13.97 13.99
N GLY A 218 -15.03 -13.72 12.84
CA GLY A 218 -16.48 -13.43 12.79
C GLY A 218 -16.86 -12.00 13.18
N ILE A 219 -15.90 -11.10 13.34
CA ILE A 219 -16.18 -9.69 13.63
C ILE A 219 -16.30 -8.90 12.32
N SER A 220 -17.47 -8.33 12.08
CA SER A 220 -17.75 -7.46 10.93
C SER A 220 -18.68 -6.33 11.31
N ARG A 221 -18.85 -5.34 10.44
CA ARG A 221 -19.82 -4.26 10.61
C ARG A 221 -21.29 -4.77 10.59
N PHE A 222 -21.52 -5.92 9.98
CA PHE A 222 -22.84 -6.54 9.88
C PHE A 222 -22.91 -7.81 10.76
N PRO A 223 -23.34 -7.72 12.02
CA PRO A 223 -23.44 -8.89 12.89
C PRO A 223 -24.49 -9.87 12.34
N GLY A 224 -24.24 -11.18 12.52
CA GLY A 224 -25.14 -12.24 12.08
C GLY A 224 -25.09 -12.60 10.59
N GLN A 225 -24.36 -11.86 9.76
CA GLN A 225 -24.00 -12.28 8.41
C GLN A 225 -22.71 -13.11 8.48
N ASN A 226 -22.59 -14.10 7.61
CA ASN A 226 -21.38 -14.97 7.58
C ASN A 226 -20.17 -14.21 7.02
N ARG A 227 -19.74 -13.14 7.70
CA ARG A 227 -18.67 -12.19 7.37
C ARG A 227 -17.71 -11.99 8.53
N GLY A 228 -16.61 -11.27 8.31
CA GLY A 228 -15.62 -10.95 9.36
C GLY A 228 -14.55 -12.03 9.52
N PHE A 229 -14.24 -12.75 8.45
CA PHE A 229 -13.18 -13.76 8.45
C PHE A 229 -11.90 -13.26 7.79
N GLY A 230 -11.97 -12.25 6.91
CA GLY A 230 -10.88 -11.79 6.05
C GLY A 230 -9.59 -11.47 6.79
N LEU A 231 -9.59 -10.45 7.67
CA LEU A 231 -8.39 -10.09 8.44
C LEU A 231 -7.96 -11.17 9.43
N HIS A 232 -8.91 -11.96 9.95
CA HIS A 232 -8.57 -13.14 10.75
C HIS A 232 -7.81 -14.19 9.92
N THR A 233 -8.30 -14.50 8.72
CA THR A 233 -7.63 -15.40 7.77
C THR A 233 -6.24 -14.87 7.41
N CYS A 234 -6.12 -13.57 7.11
CA CYS A 234 -4.83 -12.92 6.87
C CYS A 234 -3.85 -13.14 8.02
N LEU A 235 -4.30 -12.94 9.26
CA LEU A 235 -3.46 -13.16 10.44
C LEU A 235 -3.04 -14.63 10.58
N GLN A 236 -3.94 -15.58 10.34
CA GLN A 236 -3.64 -17.02 10.45
C GLN A 236 -2.63 -17.45 9.39
N LEU A 237 -2.88 -17.16 8.11
CA LEU A 237 -1.97 -17.53 7.03
C LEU A 237 -0.60 -16.86 7.17
N THR A 238 -0.56 -15.61 7.65
CA THR A 238 0.71 -14.93 7.93
C THR A 238 1.51 -15.66 9.01
N LYS A 239 0.85 -16.12 10.09
CA LYS A 239 1.51 -16.90 11.15
C LYS A 239 1.98 -18.27 10.66
N GLU A 240 1.15 -18.99 9.90
CA GLU A 240 1.49 -20.31 9.34
C GLU A 240 2.71 -20.23 8.44
N ASN A 241 2.85 -19.13 7.70
CA ASN A 241 4.01 -18.86 6.83
C ASN A 241 5.15 -18.11 7.55
N GLN A 242 5.15 -18.03 8.88
CA GLN A 242 6.20 -17.36 9.68
C GLN A 242 6.44 -15.90 9.25
N GLY A 243 5.38 -15.23 8.83
CA GLY A 243 5.41 -13.86 8.35
C GLY A 243 5.00 -12.84 9.43
N SER A 244 4.87 -11.59 9.00
CA SER A 244 4.41 -10.47 9.83
C SER A 244 3.24 -9.76 9.14
N LEU A 245 2.16 -9.50 9.87
CA LEU A 245 1.03 -8.68 9.41
C LEU A 245 1.13 -7.32 10.05
N TYR A 246 1.14 -6.30 9.22
CA TYR A 246 1.20 -4.91 9.64
C TYR A 246 -0.07 -4.19 9.21
N ILE A 247 -0.80 -3.59 10.16
CA ILE A 247 -2.00 -2.80 9.91
C ILE A 247 -1.78 -1.40 10.45
N SER A 248 -1.99 -0.38 9.62
CA SER A 248 -1.80 1.00 10.01
C SER A 248 -2.94 1.89 9.55
N PHE A 249 -3.21 2.91 10.37
CA PHE A 249 -3.99 4.09 10.05
C PHE A 249 -3.13 5.33 10.17
N LEU A 250 -3.60 6.45 9.62
CA LEU A 250 -2.97 7.76 9.77
C LEU A 250 -2.65 8.14 11.23
N ARG A 251 -3.29 7.50 12.22
CA ARG A 251 -3.11 7.79 13.65
C ARG A 251 -2.78 6.60 14.53
N CYS A 252 -2.70 5.37 14.00
CA CYS A 252 -2.52 4.18 14.82
C CYS A 252 -1.64 3.13 14.15
N LYS A 253 -0.84 2.41 14.94
CA LYS A 253 0.02 1.31 14.50
C LYS A 253 -0.26 0.08 15.35
N LEU A 254 -0.49 -1.06 14.70
CA LEU A 254 -0.50 -2.36 15.36
C LEU A 254 0.53 -3.26 14.68
N PHE A 255 1.48 -3.79 15.45
CA PHE A 255 2.40 -4.83 15.02
C PHE A 255 1.86 -6.19 15.47
N LEU A 256 1.65 -7.09 14.53
CA LEU A 256 1.37 -8.49 14.80
C LEU A 256 2.54 -9.29 14.20
N THR A 257 3.47 -9.71 15.05
CA THR A 257 4.54 -10.63 14.66
C THR A 257 4.17 -12.04 15.06
N SER A 258 4.36 -13.01 14.16
CA SER A 258 4.53 -14.40 14.56
C SER A 258 6.00 -14.58 14.94
N VAL A 259 6.24 -15.09 16.13
CA VAL A 259 7.57 -15.57 16.57
C VAL A 259 7.73 -16.99 16.12
#